data_a34ca8c1efb211b3da8da58433b9d525
#
_entry.id   a34ca8c1efb211b3da8da58433b9d525
#
_cell.length_a   1.000
_cell.length_b   1.000
_cell.length_c   1.000
_cell.angle_alpha   90.00
_cell.angle_beta   90.00
_cell.angle_gamma   90.00
#
_symmetry.space_group_name_H-M   'P 1'
#
loop_
_entity.id
_entity.type
_entity.pdbx_description
1 polymer ?
#
loop_
_entity_poly.entity_id
_entity_poly.type
_entity_poly.pdbx_seq_one_letter_code
_entity_poly.pdbx_strand_id
1 'polypeptide(L)'
;MSKGIALLATTLLLAACGETANLSVAEGTGPSPKLPAPTKTLLPTINIADATGWPEGAAPTPAQGLRVQSFAAGLDHPRWLYVLPNGDVLVAETAAPPKPKGMDGGIRGWFMKMFMKKAGSAVPSANRISLLRDADGDGVAEMRTPFLTGLFSPFGMALIGNTLYVANADALVAFPYQAGAAQITAPPRRIAALPAGRNHHWTKSLVANADGSRLYVGVGSNSNAGENGLDEEVNRAGILEVDPATGATHVFASGLRNPVGIDWNPESGQLWVAVNERDEIGSDLVPDYMTSVRPGGFYGWPWSYYGQVVDTRVKPPRPDMVAKAIKPDYALGPHTASLGLTFADGARLGPAFANGAFVGQHGSWNRNPPSGYKVIFIPFAGGRPVGPPIDVLTGFLNGGKALGRPVGVAIARDGALLVADDVGNRVWRVSAR
;
A
#
# COMPACT_ATOMS: atom_id res chain seq x y z
N MET A 1 -42.14 -40.41 -13.65
CA MET A 1 -40.68 -40.35 -13.86
C MET A 1 -40.26 -38.89 -13.89
N SER A 2 -40.03 -38.24 -12.75
CA SER A 2 -39.40 -36.89 -12.69
C SER A 2 -38.98 -36.53 -11.25
N LYS A 3 -38.13 -37.30 -10.61
CA LYS A 3 -37.52 -36.96 -9.29
C LYS A 3 -36.02 -37.14 -9.23
N GLY A 4 -35.35 -37.35 -10.38
CA GLY A 4 -33.90 -37.65 -10.43
C GLY A 4 -32.94 -36.52 -10.85
N ILE A 5 -33.45 -35.36 -11.26
CA ILE A 5 -32.58 -34.31 -11.86
C ILE A 5 -32.23 -33.18 -10.86
N ALA A 6 -32.97 -33.05 -9.76
CA ALA A 6 -32.73 -31.97 -8.78
C ALA A 6 -31.57 -32.19 -7.81
N LEU A 7 -31.03 -33.41 -7.69
CA LEU A 7 -29.97 -33.73 -6.71
C LEU A 7 -28.56 -33.58 -7.25
N LEU A 8 -28.38 -33.46 -8.58
CA LEU A 8 -27.04 -33.31 -9.20
C LEU A 8 -26.57 -31.85 -9.28
N ALA A 9 -27.46 -30.88 -9.15
CA ALA A 9 -27.10 -29.46 -9.21
C ALA A 9 -26.59 -28.89 -7.90
N THR A 10 -26.87 -29.53 -6.77
CA THR A 10 -26.48 -29.02 -5.44
C THR A 10 -25.08 -29.46 -5.00
N THR A 11 -24.53 -30.52 -5.60
CA THR A 11 -23.17 -31.02 -5.29
C THR A 11 -22.08 -30.32 -6.08
N LEU A 12 -22.38 -29.59 -7.16
CA LEU A 12 -21.41 -28.84 -7.95
C LEU A 12 -21.08 -27.45 -7.39
N LEU A 13 -21.84 -26.95 -6.43
CA LEU A 13 -21.63 -25.62 -5.81
C LEU A 13 -20.65 -25.64 -4.63
N LEU A 14 -20.24 -26.80 -4.13
CA LEU A 14 -19.30 -26.92 -3.02
C LEU A 14 -17.84 -27.17 -3.44
N ALA A 15 -17.56 -27.30 -4.74
CA ALA A 15 -16.22 -27.47 -5.27
C ALA A 15 -15.59 -26.18 -5.84
N ALA A 16 -16.19 -25.01 -5.60
CA ALA A 16 -15.68 -23.70 -6.03
C ALA A 16 -14.84 -23.02 -4.94
N CYS A 17 -14.24 -23.77 -4.02
CA CYS A 17 -13.15 -23.25 -3.20
C CYS A 17 -11.91 -23.20 -4.10
N GLY A 18 -11.38 -22.00 -4.36
CA GLY A 18 -10.14 -21.82 -5.10
C GLY A 18 -8.99 -22.61 -4.48
N GLU A 19 -7.88 -22.62 -5.17
CA GLU A 19 -6.66 -23.30 -4.76
C GLU A 19 -6.22 -22.89 -3.34
N THR A 20 -5.71 -23.86 -2.59
CA THR A 20 -5.00 -23.64 -1.32
C THR A 20 -3.49 -23.54 -1.59
N ALA A 21 -2.82 -22.64 -0.88
CA ALA A 21 -1.37 -22.47 -0.96
C ALA A 21 -0.63 -23.77 -0.61
N ASN A 22 0.39 -24.11 -1.38
CA ASN A 22 1.29 -25.22 -1.15
C ASN A 22 2.54 -24.81 -0.37
N LEU A 23 2.87 -23.52 -0.37
CA LEU A 23 4.01 -22.95 0.35
C LEU A 23 3.54 -22.12 1.54
N SER A 24 4.33 -22.14 2.60
CA SER A 24 4.18 -21.16 3.68
C SER A 24 4.52 -19.75 3.18
N VAL A 25 4.01 -18.70 3.84
CA VAL A 25 4.37 -17.31 3.53
C VAL A 25 5.88 -17.11 3.65
N ALA A 26 6.52 -17.75 4.64
CA ALA A 26 7.96 -17.63 4.87
C ALA A 26 8.80 -18.15 3.68
N GLU A 27 8.37 -19.24 3.02
CA GLU A 27 9.07 -19.75 1.82
C GLU A 27 8.99 -18.80 0.62
N GLY A 28 7.93 -17.98 0.54
CA GLY A 28 7.76 -16.93 -0.46
C GLY A 28 8.33 -15.57 -0.03
N THR A 29 9.10 -15.50 1.07
CA THR A 29 9.63 -14.26 1.65
C THR A 29 11.15 -14.26 1.68
N GLY A 30 11.76 -13.08 1.55
CA GLY A 30 13.24 -12.93 1.66
C GLY A 30 13.91 -12.59 0.33
N PRO A 31 15.25 -12.56 0.29
CA PRO A 31 16.02 -12.20 -0.91
C PRO A 31 15.99 -13.29 -1.99
N SER A 32 15.61 -14.51 -1.62
CA SER A 32 15.56 -15.68 -2.52
C SER A 32 14.31 -16.51 -2.28
N PRO A 33 13.10 -15.95 -2.57
CA PRO A 33 11.84 -16.64 -2.34
C PRO A 33 11.69 -17.85 -3.27
N LYS A 34 10.94 -18.86 -2.84
CA LYS A 34 10.48 -19.92 -3.73
C LYS A 34 9.38 -19.37 -4.63
N LEU A 35 9.55 -19.55 -5.93
CA LEU A 35 8.57 -19.17 -6.96
C LEU A 35 8.10 -20.44 -7.68
N PRO A 36 6.96 -21.02 -7.30
CA PRO A 36 6.43 -22.22 -7.96
C PRO A 36 5.93 -21.89 -9.37
N ALA A 37 5.57 -22.91 -10.13
CA ALA A 37 4.88 -22.70 -11.41
C ALA A 37 3.50 -22.06 -11.16
N PRO A 38 3.04 -21.18 -12.06
CA PRO A 38 1.70 -20.60 -11.98
C PRO A 38 0.61 -21.67 -12.00
N THR A 39 -0.36 -21.55 -11.09
CA THR A 39 -1.54 -22.42 -11.05
C THR A 39 -2.65 -21.79 -11.89
N LYS A 40 -3.18 -22.57 -12.84
CA LYS A 40 -4.33 -22.15 -13.65
C LYS A 40 -5.59 -22.76 -13.06
N THR A 41 -6.46 -21.93 -12.52
CA THR A 41 -7.79 -22.32 -12.04
C THR A 41 -8.87 -21.72 -12.93
N LEU A 42 -10.02 -22.39 -13.07
CA LEU A 42 -11.17 -21.84 -13.81
C LEU A 42 -11.74 -20.61 -13.13
N LEU A 43 -11.69 -20.56 -11.80
CA LEU A 43 -12.08 -19.42 -10.99
C LEU A 43 -10.89 -19.01 -10.11
N PRO A 44 -10.61 -17.71 -9.98
CA PRO A 44 -9.56 -17.25 -9.10
C PRO A 44 -9.90 -17.59 -7.65
N THR A 45 -8.88 -17.84 -6.83
CA THR A 45 -9.04 -17.97 -5.38
C THR A 45 -9.58 -16.66 -4.82
N ILE A 46 -10.71 -16.73 -4.12
CA ILE A 46 -11.31 -15.59 -3.42
C ILE A 46 -11.47 -15.98 -1.95
N ASN A 47 -10.70 -15.37 -1.08
CA ASN A 47 -10.71 -15.62 0.36
C ASN A 47 -10.62 -14.28 1.11
N ILE A 48 -11.74 -13.58 1.18
CA ILE A 48 -11.83 -12.23 1.74
C ILE A 48 -12.28 -12.31 3.19
N ALA A 49 -11.44 -11.82 4.10
CA ALA A 49 -11.82 -11.64 5.49
C ALA A 49 -12.89 -10.54 5.64
N ASP A 50 -13.91 -10.81 6.45
CA ASP A 50 -14.97 -9.84 6.76
C ASP A 50 -14.39 -8.68 7.59
N ALA A 51 -14.50 -7.45 7.08
CA ALA A 51 -14.11 -6.26 7.81
C ALA A 51 -15.12 -5.96 8.94
N THR A 52 -14.71 -6.15 10.18
CA THR A 52 -15.57 -5.96 11.36
C THR A 52 -15.15 -4.80 12.25
N GLY A 53 -13.92 -4.31 12.09
CA GLY A 53 -13.34 -3.35 13.02
C GLY A 53 -12.98 -3.96 14.38
N TRP A 54 -12.31 -3.18 15.21
CA TRP A 54 -11.88 -3.59 16.55
C TRP A 54 -13.05 -3.51 17.54
N PRO A 55 -13.27 -4.55 18.36
CA PRO A 55 -14.11 -4.44 19.53
C PRO A 55 -13.62 -3.34 20.49
N GLU A 56 -14.48 -2.83 21.32
CA GLU A 56 -14.11 -1.86 22.35
C GLU A 56 -13.01 -2.41 23.26
N GLY A 57 -11.99 -1.58 23.53
CA GLY A 57 -10.83 -1.97 24.33
C GLY A 57 -9.85 -2.93 23.67
N ALA A 58 -10.15 -3.47 22.46
CA ALA A 58 -9.24 -4.34 21.75
C ALA A 58 -8.17 -3.55 20.98
N ALA A 59 -6.99 -4.16 20.86
CA ALA A 59 -5.84 -3.61 20.17
C ALA A 59 -5.04 -4.72 19.49
N PRO A 60 -4.21 -4.41 18.47
CA PRO A 60 -3.27 -5.37 17.91
C PRO A 60 -2.23 -5.79 18.95
N THR A 61 -1.61 -6.94 18.72
CA THR A 61 -0.57 -7.50 19.61
C THR A 61 0.79 -6.98 19.19
N PRO A 62 1.50 -6.20 20.02
CA PRO A 62 2.84 -5.72 19.73
C PRO A 62 3.90 -6.82 19.96
N ALA A 63 5.06 -6.68 19.29
CA ALA A 63 6.23 -7.49 19.56
C ALA A 63 6.71 -7.34 21.03
N GLN A 64 7.49 -8.33 21.50
CA GLN A 64 8.06 -8.29 22.85
C GLN A 64 8.91 -7.02 23.05
N GLY A 65 8.76 -6.36 24.19
CA GLY A 65 9.44 -5.11 24.52
C GLY A 65 8.77 -3.85 23.94
N LEU A 66 7.70 -4.03 23.15
CA LEU A 66 6.89 -2.91 22.66
C LEU A 66 5.55 -2.84 23.37
N ARG A 67 4.92 -1.67 23.29
CA ARG A 67 3.53 -1.42 23.65
C ARG A 67 2.79 -0.76 22.49
N VAL A 68 1.49 -0.96 22.43
CA VAL A 68 0.62 -0.31 21.44
C VAL A 68 -0.51 0.40 22.15
N GLN A 69 -0.87 1.57 21.64
CA GLN A 69 -2.04 2.34 22.05
C GLN A 69 -2.71 3.00 20.87
N SER A 70 -3.96 3.40 20.99
CA SER A 70 -4.65 4.19 19.97
C SER A 70 -4.14 5.63 20.04
N PHE A 71 -3.50 6.11 18.96
CA PHE A 71 -3.09 7.51 18.83
C PHE A 71 -4.30 8.40 18.51
N ALA A 72 -5.17 7.94 17.61
CA ALA A 72 -6.44 8.56 17.29
C ALA A 72 -7.45 7.53 16.80
N ALA A 73 -8.72 7.71 17.12
CA ALA A 73 -9.81 6.83 16.70
C ALA A 73 -10.96 7.61 16.06
N GLY A 74 -11.91 6.91 15.42
CA GLY A 74 -13.06 7.52 14.77
C GLY A 74 -12.71 8.32 13.52
N LEU A 75 -11.61 7.98 12.84
CA LEU A 75 -11.23 8.52 11.53
C LEU A 75 -12.06 7.88 10.42
N ASP A 76 -12.14 8.53 9.26
CA ASP A 76 -12.84 7.99 8.09
C ASP A 76 -11.84 7.32 7.13
N HIS A 77 -11.62 6.02 7.29
CA HIS A 77 -10.76 5.23 6.42
C HIS A 77 -9.34 5.84 6.27
N PRO A 78 -8.56 5.98 7.37
CA PRO A 78 -7.23 6.57 7.34
C PRO A 78 -6.26 5.67 6.55
N ARG A 79 -5.57 6.25 5.57
CA ARG A 79 -4.72 5.46 4.66
C ARG A 79 -3.26 5.85 4.70
N TRP A 80 -2.95 7.14 4.78
CA TRP A 80 -1.57 7.61 4.70
C TRP A 80 -1.26 8.60 5.79
N LEU A 81 -0.02 8.60 6.23
CA LEU A 81 0.47 9.41 7.34
C LEU A 81 1.64 10.27 6.86
N TYR A 82 1.71 11.49 7.38
CA TYR A 82 2.86 12.36 7.22
C TYR A 82 3.11 13.12 8.52
N VAL A 83 4.31 12.98 9.07
CA VAL A 83 4.68 13.66 10.32
C VAL A 83 5.35 14.99 9.99
N LEU A 84 4.77 16.07 10.46
CA LEU A 84 5.28 17.43 10.28
C LEU A 84 6.50 17.69 11.21
N PRO A 85 7.39 18.63 10.87
CA PRO A 85 8.57 18.94 11.70
C PRO A 85 8.28 19.33 13.14
N ASN A 86 7.10 19.89 13.43
CA ASN A 86 6.65 20.24 14.77
C ASN A 86 6.08 19.04 15.56
N GLY A 87 5.93 17.87 14.94
CA GLY A 87 5.38 16.65 15.53
C GLY A 87 3.90 16.40 15.26
N ASP A 88 3.17 17.35 14.66
CA ASP A 88 1.80 17.11 14.21
C ASP A 88 1.77 16.01 13.16
N VAL A 89 0.71 15.23 13.13
CA VAL A 89 0.52 14.12 12.19
C VAL A 89 -0.62 14.45 11.23
N LEU A 90 -0.31 14.48 9.94
CA LEU A 90 -1.31 14.57 8.89
C LEU A 90 -1.77 13.18 8.48
N VAL A 91 -3.09 13.00 8.38
CA VAL A 91 -3.71 11.73 8.01
C VAL A 91 -4.57 11.94 6.77
N ALA A 92 -4.27 11.22 5.69
CA ALA A 92 -5.16 11.17 4.54
C ALA A 92 -6.34 10.22 4.84
N GLU A 93 -7.51 10.80 5.05
CA GLU A 93 -8.78 10.09 5.17
C GLU A 93 -9.41 9.98 3.78
N THR A 94 -9.30 8.78 3.17
CA THR A 94 -9.42 8.64 1.73
C THR A 94 -9.79 7.23 1.30
N ALA A 95 -10.49 7.12 0.18
CA ALA A 95 -10.79 5.86 -0.51
C ALA A 95 -10.68 6.07 -2.02
N ALA A 96 -10.89 5.00 -2.79
CA ALA A 96 -10.83 5.05 -4.25
C ALA A 96 -11.78 6.11 -4.83
N PRO A 97 -11.35 6.89 -5.83
CA PRO A 97 -12.23 7.83 -6.49
C PRO A 97 -13.35 7.11 -7.25
N PRO A 98 -14.48 7.80 -7.52
CA PRO A 98 -15.52 7.26 -8.37
C PRO A 98 -14.97 6.85 -9.74
N LYS A 99 -15.39 5.69 -10.23
CA LYS A 99 -15.01 5.25 -11.59
C LYS A 99 -15.74 6.10 -12.64
N PRO A 100 -15.09 6.38 -13.79
CA PRO A 100 -15.76 7.01 -14.92
C PRO A 100 -16.97 6.22 -15.38
N LYS A 101 -17.99 6.92 -15.90
CA LYS A 101 -19.21 6.29 -16.45
C LYS A 101 -18.85 5.24 -17.51
N GLY A 102 -19.48 4.07 -17.45
CA GLY A 102 -19.24 2.96 -18.38
C GLY A 102 -18.04 2.06 -18.04
N MET A 103 -17.29 2.36 -16.96
CA MET A 103 -16.15 1.55 -16.51
C MET A 103 -16.45 0.68 -15.29
N ASP A 104 -17.68 0.51 -14.93
CA ASP A 104 -18.17 -0.27 -13.77
C ASP A 104 -18.07 -1.80 -13.92
N GLY A 105 -17.62 -2.28 -15.11
CA GLY A 105 -17.26 -3.69 -15.32
C GLY A 105 -18.46 -4.67 -15.39
N GLY A 106 -19.69 -4.19 -15.54
CA GLY A 106 -20.87 -5.03 -15.69
C GLY A 106 -21.06 -6.02 -14.53
N ILE A 107 -21.43 -7.27 -14.85
CA ILE A 107 -21.65 -8.34 -13.84
C ILE A 107 -20.39 -8.60 -13.01
N ARG A 108 -19.20 -8.66 -13.62
CA ARG A 108 -17.92 -8.82 -12.90
C ARG A 108 -17.69 -7.65 -11.93
N GLY A 109 -17.98 -6.43 -12.36
CA GLY A 109 -17.88 -5.22 -11.53
C GLY A 109 -18.82 -5.25 -10.34
N TRP A 110 -20.04 -5.79 -10.51
CA TRP A 110 -20.99 -5.97 -9.42
C TRP A 110 -20.47 -6.94 -8.35
N PHE A 111 -19.96 -8.12 -8.76
CA PHE A 111 -19.31 -9.05 -7.83
C PHE A 111 -18.11 -8.43 -7.13
N MET A 112 -17.23 -7.73 -7.86
CA MET A 112 -16.09 -7.02 -7.26
C MET A 112 -16.53 -5.98 -6.24
N LYS A 113 -17.60 -5.21 -6.50
CA LYS A 113 -18.14 -4.24 -5.55
C LYS A 113 -18.65 -4.92 -4.28
N MET A 114 -19.29 -6.07 -4.40
CA MET A 114 -19.74 -6.88 -3.24
C MET A 114 -18.53 -7.37 -2.42
N PHE A 115 -17.47 -7.84 -3.07
CA PHE A 115 -16.24 -8.27 -2.42
C PHE A 115 -15.50 -7.11 -1.74
N MET A 116 -15.42 -5.95 -2.41
CA MET A 116 -14.82 -4.74 -1.84
C MET A 116 -15.61 -4.23 -0.62
N LYS A 117 -16.94 -4.35 -0.64
CA LYS A 117 -17.77 -4.04 0.54
C LYS A 117 -17.45 -4.99 1.71
N LYS A 118 -17.34 -6.29 1.44
CA LYS A 118 -16.95 -7.30 2.45
C LYS A 118 -15.57 -7.01 3.03
N ALA A 119 -14.63 -6.59 2.20
CA ALA A 119 -13.26 -6.20 2.60
C ALA A 119 -13.18 -4.87 3.36
N GLY A 120 -14.27 -4.09 3.47
CA GLY A 120 -14.28 -2.78 4.11
C GLY A 120 -13.75 -1.63 3.26
N SER A 121 -13.46 -1.86 1.97
CA SER A 121 -12.85 -0.86 1.08
C SER A 121 -13.82 -0.16 0.13
N ALA A 122 -15.10 -0.56 0.10
CA ALA A 122 -16.16 0.09 -0.69
C ALA A 122 -16.83 1.23 0.09
N VAL A 123 -16.03 2.15 0.62
CA VAL A 123 -16.49 3.34 1.34
C VAL A 123 -16.29 4.59 0.48
N PRO A 124 -17.11 5.62 0.64
CA PRO A 124 -16.86 6.92 0.00
C PRO A 124 -15.54 7.50 0.50
N SER A 125 -14.79 8.17 -0.37
CA SER A 125 -13.62 8.94 0.06
C SER A 125 -14.06 10.17 0.85
N ALA A 126 -13.47 10.38 2.04
CA ALA A 126 -13.70 11.58 2.82
C ALA A 126 -13.05 12.82 2.16
N ASN A 127 -12.11 12.60 1.20
CA ASN A 127 -11.49 13.65 0.41
C ASN A 127 -10.86 14.76 1.26
N ARG A 128 -10.25 14.40 2.40
CA ARG A 128 -9.62 15.34 3.32
C ARG A 128 -8.31 14.81 3.88
N ILE A 129 -7.52 15.74 4.36
CA ILE A 129 -6.39 15.47 5.24
C ILE A 129 -6.73 16.05 6.61
N SER A 130 -6.67 15.23 7.64
CA SER A 130 -6.86 15.65 9.04
C SER A 130 -5.51 15.84 9.71
N LEU A 131 -5.42 16.85 10.56
CA LEU A 131 -4.30 17.08 11.46
C LEU A 131 -4.64 16.47 12.83
N LEU A 132 -3.71 15.69 13.33
CA LEU A 132 -3.71 15.13 14.69
C LEU A 132 -2.55 15.76 15.47
N ARG A 133 -2.81 16.25 16.68
CA ARG A 133 -1.79 16.79 17.57
C ARG A 133 -1.95 16.18 18.96
N ASP A 134 -0.86 15.61 19.42
CA ASP A 134 -0.63 15.19 20.79
C ASP A 134 0.00 16.39 21.50
N ALA A 135 -0.80 17.08 22.32
CA ALA A 135 -0.42 18.37 22.89
C ALA A 135 0.33 18.23 24.22
N ASP A 136 0.09 17.16 24.96
CA ASP A 136 0.72 16.91 26.27
C ASP A 136 1.79 15.81 26.24
N GLY A 137 1.95 15.12 25.10
CA GLY A 137 3.01 14.13 24.86
C GLY A 137 2.72 12.76 25.46
N ASP A 138 1.45 12.43 25.75
CA ASP A 138 1.06 11.14 26.32
C ASP A 138 0.92 10.03 25.26
N GLY A 139 0.98 10.40 23.97
CA GLY A 139 0.89 9.52 22.82
C GLY A 139 -0.54 9.28 22.36
N VAL A 140 -1.48 10.15 22.74
CA VAL A 140 -2.84 10.25 22.23
C VAL A 140 -3.03 11.64 21.63
N ALA A 141 -3.72 11.77 20.52
CA ALA A 141 -3.98 13.06 19.90
C ALA A 141 -5.28 13.65 20.45
N GLU A 142 -5.19 14.72 21.29
CA GLU A 142 -6.34 15.46 21.82
C GLU A 142 -6.97 16.36 20.76
N MET A 143 -6.15 16.93 19.88
CA MET A 143 -6.64 17.76 18.79
C MET A 143 -6.76 16.96 17.50
N ARG A 144 -7.94 17.02 16.91
CA ARG A 144 -8.23 16.56 15.57
C ARG A 144 -9.00 17.62 14.81
N THR A 145 -8.44 18.08 13.69
CA THR A 145 -9.09 19.06 12.83
C THR A 145 -8.99 18.69 11.36
N PRO A 146 -9.99 18.99 10.49
CA PRO A 146 -9.84 18.95 9.07
C PRO A 146 -8.77 19.97 8.63
N PHE A 147 -7.58 19.50 8.25
CA PHE A 147 -6.47 20.36 7.84
C PHE A 147 -6.62 20.87 6.41
N LEU A 148 -7.01 19.97 5.51
CA LEU A 148 -7.35 20.25 4.12
C LEU A 148 -8.61 19.49 3.74
N THR A 149 -9.52 20.14 3.02
CA THR A 149 -10.80 19.57 2.56
C THR A 149 -10.99 19.80 1.06
N GLY A 150 -11.98 19.12 0.46
CA GLY A 150 -12.30 19.28 -0.96
C GLY A 150 -11.23 18.75 -1.91
N LEU A 151 -10.41 17.80 -1.45
CA LEU A 151 -9.41 17.11 -2.25
C LEU A 151 -10.05 16.01 -3.11
N PHE A 152 -9.27 15.38 -3.99
CA PHE A 152 -9.75 14.28 -4.83
C PHE A 152 -8.96 13.01 -4.53
N SER A 153 -9.48 12.20 -3.61
CA SER A 153 -8.84 10.98 -3.09
C SER A 153 -7.35 11.22 -2.80
N PRO A 154 -7.01 12.13 -1.85
CA PRO A 154 -5.63 12.47 -1.54
C PRO A 154 -4.90 11.27 -0.93
N PHE A 155 -3.58 11.16 -1.16
CA PHE A 155 -2.80 10.08 -0.59
C PHE A 155 -1.44 10.57 -0.08
N GLY A 156 -0.43 10.67 -0.92
CA GLY A 156 0.92 11.07 -0.53
C GLY A 156 1.02 12.56 -0.20
N MET A 157 1.89 12.88 0.74
CA MET A 157 2.18 14.25 1.20
C MET A 157 3.68 14.46 1.32
N ALA A 158 4.15 15.66 1.02
CA ALA A 158 5.53 16.07 1.22
C ALA A 158 5.60 17.58 1.53
N LEU A 159 6.43 17.95 2.49
CA LEU A 159 6.68 19.37 2.82
C LEU A 159 8.05 19.78 2.31
N ILE A 160 8.11 20.84 1.49
CA ILE A 160 9.37 21.44 1.03
C ILE A 160 9.33 22.92 1.44
N GLY A 161 10.20 23.29 2.37
CA GLY A 161 10.16 24.64 2.97
C GLY A 161 8.79 24.93 3.57
N ASN A 162 8.14 25.98 3.09
CA ASN A 162 6.80 26.38 3.52
C ASN A 162 5.71 25.98 2.49
N THR A 163 5.93 24.92 1.74
CA THR A 163 4.95 24.43 0.75
C THR A 163 4.63 22.96 1.03
N LEU A 164 3.37 22.69 1.33
CA LEU A 164 2.86 21.32 1.46
C LEU A 164 2.35 20.84 0.10
N TYR A 165 2.94 19.78 -0.40
CA TYR A 165 2.51 19.09 -1.62
C TYR A 165 1.62 17.91 -1.26
N VAL A 166 0.53 17.73 -2.02
CA VAL A 166 -0.43 16.63 -1.84
C VAL A 166 -0.66 15.99 -3.21
N ALA A 167 -0.49 14.67 -3.26
CA ALA A 167 -0.82 13.89 -4.43
C ALA A 167 -2.28 13.39 -4.34
N ASN A 168 -3.16 14.01 -5.11
CA ASN A 168 -4.51 13.53 -5.39
C ASN A 168 -4.48 12.40 -6.42
N ALA A 169 -5.61 11.71 -6.60
CA ALA A 169 -5.72 10.62 -7.57
C ALA A 169 -5.54 11.06 -9.04
N ASP A 170 -5.58 12.38 -9.33
CA ASP A 170 -5.51 12.98 -10.67
C ASP A 170 -4.49 14.10 -10.83
N ALA A 171 -3.96 14.63 -9.76
CA ALA A 171 -3.06 15.79 -9.80
C ALA A 171 -2.16 15.87 -8.57
N LEU A 172 -0.96 16.42 -8.76
CA LEU A 172 -0.13 16.94 -7.70
C LEU A 172 -0.53 18.40 -7.46
N VAL A 173 -0.87 18.73 -6.21
CA VAL A 173 -1.27 20.10 -5.80
C VAL A 173 -0.39 20.59 -4.65
N ALA A 174 -0.28 21.89 -4.50
CA ALA A 174 0.54 22.53 -3.47
C ALA A 174 -0.27 23.60 -2.71
N PHE A 175 0.04 23.71 -1.42
CA PHE A 175 -0.57 24.67 -0.51
C PHE A 175 0.51 25.43 0.27
N PRO A 176 0.29 26.73 0.58
CA PRO A 176 1.16 27.41 1.54
C PRO A 176 1.00 26.77 2.92
N TYR A 177 2.12 26.46 3.56
CA TYR A 177 2.15 25.86 4.89
C TYR A 177 2.74 26.84 5.91
N GLN A 178 2.12 26.95 7.05
CA GLN A 178 2.61 27.66 8.22
C GLN A 178 2.74 26.70 9.39
N ALA A 179 3.91 26.66 10.02
CA ALA A 179 4.15 25.79 11.16
C ALA A 179 3.18 26.10 12.31
N GLY A 180 2.59 25.04 12.89
CA GLY A 180 1.60 25.14 13.97
C GLY A 180 0.18 25.51 13.54
N ALA A 181 -0.06 25.83 12.27
CA ALA A 181 -1.41 26.04 11.77
C ALA A 181 -2.25 24.76 11.92
N ALA A 182 -3.51 24.93 12.35
CA ALA A 182 -4.46 23.83 12.48
C ALA A 182 -5.29 23.58 11.22
N GLN A 183 -5.23 24.46 10.24
CA GLN A 183 -5.99 24.39 8.98
C GLN A 183 -5.30 25.23 7.89
N ILE A 184 -5.43 24.80 6.65
CA ILE A 184 -5.10 25.60 5.47
C ILE A 184 -6.39 25.88 4.70
N THR A 185 -6.71 27.17 4.52
CA THR A 185 -7.89 27.66 3.77
C THR A 185 -7.55 28.18 2.39
N ALA A 186 -6.26 28.34 2.08
CA ALA A 186 -5.81 28.79 0.77
C ALA A 186 -6.19 27.77 -0.32
N PRO A 187 -6.57 28.23 -1.52
CA PRO A 187 -6.88 27.32 -2.62
C PRO A 187 -5.61 26.56 -3.08
N PRO A 188 -5.76 25.33 -3.62
CA PRO A 188 -4.64 24.58 -4.16
C PRO A 188 -4.04 25.23 -5.41
N ARG A 189 -2.72 25.25 -5.49
CA ARG A 189 -2.00 25.49 -6.76
C ARG A 189 -1.71 24.15 -7.40
N ARG A 190 -2.24 23.91 -8.61
CA ARG A 190 -1.92 22.70 -9.38
C ARG A 190 -0.47 22.75 -9.86
N ILE A 191 0.30 21.70 -9.60
CA ILE A 191 1.70 21.54 -10.00
C ILE A 191 1.80 20.74 -11.28
N ALA A 192 1.22 19.53 -11.28
CA ALA A 192 1.27 18.60 -12.41
C ALA A 192 -0.02 17.78 -12.50
N ALA A 193 -0.36 17.34 -13.71
CA ALA A 193 -1.37 16.30 -13.90
C ALA A 193 -0.75 14.94 -13.56
N LEU A 194 -1.52 14.08 -12.89
CA LEU A 194 -1.15 12.70 -12.64
C LEU A 194 -2.07 11.77 -13.43
N PRO A 195 -1.60 10.55 -13.81
CA PRO A 195 -2.43 9.59 -14.51
C PRO A 195 -3.71 9.29 -13.75
N ALA A 196 -4.86 9.54 -14.37
CA ALA A 196 -6.21 9.48 -13.82
C ALA A 196 -7.10 8.51 -14.62
N GLY A 197 -8.40 8.70 -14.58
CA GLY A 197 -9.38 7.90 -15.33
C GLY A 197 -9.78 6.64 -14.60
N ARG A 198 -9.52 5.47 -15.15
CA ARG A 198 -9.89 4.17 -14.57
C ARG A 198 -9.41 3.98 -13.12
N ASN A 199 -8.18 4.42 -12.82
CA ASN A 199 -7.57 4.36 -11.49
C ASN A 199 -7.81 3.01 -10.79
N HIS A 200 -7.46 1.91 -11.44
CA HIS A 200 -7.57 0.56 -10.85
C HIS A 200 -6.73 0.52 -9.56
N HIS A 201 -5.46 0.92 -9.65
CA HIS A 201 -4.64 1.28 -8.50
C HIS A 201 -4.58 2.81 -8.44
N TRP A 202 -5.33 3.39 -7.52
CA TRP A 202 -5.59 4.84 -7.50
C TRP A 202 -4.62 5.65 -6.65
N THR A 203 -3.96 5.01 -5.69
CA THR A 203 -3.04 5.67 -4.76
C THR A 203 -1.89 6.36 -5.49
N LYS A 204 -1.50 7.52 -4.95
CA LYS A 204 -0.38 8.33 -5.42
C LYS A 204 0.48 8.68 -4.21
N SER A 205 1.40 7.80 -3.84
CA SER A 205 2.38 8.10 -2.79
C SER A 205 3.36 9.18 -3.24
N LEU A 206 3.93 9.91 -2.29
CA LEU A 206 4.74 11.08 -2.58
C LEU A 206 5.89 11.17 -1.57
N VAL A 207 7.11 11.36 -2.07
CA VAL A 207 8.27 11.76 -1.27
C VAL A 207 9.08 12.83 -2.01
N ALA A 208 9.76 13.70 -1.26
CA ALA A 208 10.74 14.63 -1.80
C ALA A 208 12.16 14.05 -1.68
N ASN A 209 13.09 14.47 -2.55
CA ASN A 209 14.51 14.28 -2.28
C ASN A 209 14.99 15.23 -1.18
N ALA A 210 16.19 14.99 -0.67
CA ALA A 210 16.70 15.70 0.51
C ALA A 210 16.83 17.23 0.33
N ASP A 211 17.13 17.70 -0.87
CA ASP A 211 17.27 19.13 -1.17
C ASP A 211 15.94 19.78 -1.60
N GLY A 212 14.86 19.00 -1.72
CA GLY A 212 13.54 19.48 -2.15
C GLY A 212 13.45 19.86 -3.62
N SER A 213 14.46 19.58 -4.44
CA SER A 213 14.46 19.91 -5.87
C SER A 213 13.59 18.98 -6.73
N ARG A 214 13.22 17.81 -6.21
CA ARG A 214 12.41 16.80 -6.92
C ARG A 214 11.40 16.14 -5.98
N LEU A 215 10.27 15.78 -6.57
CA LEU A 215 9.22 14.98 -5.97
C LEU A 215 9.08 13.65 -6.72
N TYR A 216 8.88 12.55 -6.00
CA TYR A 216 8.72 11.22 -6.57
C TYR A 216 7.33 10.70 -6.25
N VAL A 217 6.57 10.34 -7.29
CA VAL A 217 5.16 9.90 -7.17
C VAL A 217 5.02 8.46 -7.61
N GLY A 218 4.59 7.57 -6.71
CA GLY A 218 4.23 6.21 -7.05
C GLY A 218 2.88 6.16 -7.77
N VAL A 219 2.84 5.52 -8.93
CA VAL A 219 1.63 5.40 -9.76
C VAL A 219 1.41 3.95 -10.12
N GLY A 220 0.36 3.34 -9.58
CA GLY A 220 0.00 1.95 -9.89
C GLY A 220 -0.64 1.77 -11.26
N SER A 221 -0.66 0.53 -11.75
CA SER A 221 -1.25 0.14 -13.02
C SER A 221 -2.77 0.32 -13.06
N ASN A 222 -3.33 0.34 -14.27
CA ASN A 222 -4.79 0.32 -14.50
C ASN A 222 -5.36 -1.09 -14.65
N SER A 223 -4.53 -2.11 -14.50
CA SER A 223 -4.89 -3.52 -14.71
C SER A 223 -4.09 -4.43 -13.79
N ASN A 224 -4.48 -5.69 -13.70
CA ASN A 224 -3.73 -6.73 -13.01
C ASN A 224 -2.45 -7.11 -13.79
N ALA A 225 -2.61 -7.42 -15.09
CA ALA A 225 -1.53 -7.88 -15.96
C ALA A 225 -1.63 -7.31 -17.40
N GLY A 226 -2.17 -6.09 -17.57
CA GLY A 226 -2.30 -5.44 -18.88
C GLY A 226 -3.62 -5.76 -19.61
N GLU A 227 -4.58 -6.41 -18.97
CA GLU A 227 -5.85 -6.85 -19.59
C GLU A 227 -6.78 -5.70 -20.02
N ASN A 228 -6.54 -4.48 -19.57
CA ASN A 228 -7.30 -3.30 -20.01
C ASN A 228 -6.67 -2.59 -21.23
N GLY A 229 -5.59 -3.16 -21.80
CA GLY A 229 -4.81 -2.56 -22.88
C GLY A 229 -3.60 -1.78 -22.37
N LEU A 230 -2.48 -1.88 -23.10
CA LEU A 230 -1.23 -1.22 -22.72
C LEU A 230 -1.28 0.32 -22.87
N ASP A 231 -2.17 0.82 -23.71
CA ASP A 231 -2.40 2.27 -23.88
C ASP A 231 -3.00 2.92 -22.62
N GLU A 232 -3.72 2.13 -21.81
CA GLU A 232 -4.23 2.56 -20.51
C GLU A 232 -3.12 2.67 -19.43
N GLU A 233 -1.92 2.18 -19.72
CA GLU A 233 -0.80 2.09 -18.78
C GLU A 233 0.27 3.18 -19.00
N VAL A 234 0.01 4.16 -19.85
CA VAL A 234 0.95 5.26 -20.10
C VAL A 234 1.23 6.03 -18.79
N ASN A 235 2.51 6.16 -18.44
CA ASN A 235 3.01 6.78 -17.19
C ASN A 235 2.46 6.11 -15.91
N ARG A 236 2.15 4.83 -15.98
CA ARG A 236 1.68 4.01 -14.86
C ARG A 236 2.63 2.84 -14.57
N ALA A 237 2.31 2.09 -13.54
CA ALA A 237 3.12 0.97 -13.05
C ALA A 237 4.59 1.39 -12.85
N GLY A 238 4.80 2.51 -12.15
CA GLY A 238 6.12 3.08 -11.98
C GLY A 238 6.17 4.27 -11.03
N ILE A 239 7.30 4.93 -11.03
CA ILE A 239 7.55 6.15 -10.26
C ILE A 239 7.76 7.30 -11.25
N LEU A 240 7.02 8.38 -11.06
CA LEU A 240 7.22 9.64 -11.77
C LEU A 240 8.10 10.56 -10.93
N GLU A 241 9.07 11.22 -11.56
CA GLU A 241 9.81 12.34 -10.98
C GLU A 241 9.18 13.63 -11.49
N VAL A 242 8.92 14.56 -10.57
CA VAL A 242 8.27 15.85 -10.84
C VAL A 242 9.16 16.97 -10.33
N ASP A 243 9.40 17.98 -11.16
CA ASP A 243 10.01 19.22 -10.74
C ASP A 243 8.94 20.10 -10.05
N PRO A 244 9.07 20.40 -8.75
CA PRO A 244 8.04 21.16 -8.02
C PRO A 244 7.92 22.64 -8.45
N ALA A 245 8.94 23.19 -9.10
CA ALA A 245 8.95 24.58 -9.56
C ALA A 245 8.22 24.75 -10.90
N THR A 246 8.44 23.81 -11.83
CA THR A 246 7.93 23.89 -13.22
C THR A 246 6.75 22.96 -13.49
N GLY A 247 6.56 21.91 -12.69
CA GLY A 247 5.60 20.84 -12.93
C GLY A 247 6.06 19.83 -14.01
N ALA A 248 7.26 19.97 -14.55
CA ALA A 248 7.82 19.03 -15.52
C ALA A 248 7.89 17.62 -14.91
N THR A 249 7.40 16.64 -15.65
CA THR A 249 7.23 15.27 -15.17
C THR A 249 7.84 14.28 -16.17
N HIS A 250 8.58 13.28 -15.66
CA HIS A 250 9.07 12.17 -16.47
C HIS A 250 9.01 10.85 -15.68
N VAL A 251 9.12 9.72 -16.39
CA VAL A 251 9.15 8.39 -15.77
C VAL A 251 10.54 8.15 -15.20
N PHE A 252 10.65 8.08 -13.86
CA PHE A 252 11.89 7.78 -13.15
C PHE A 252 12.23 6.28 -13.20
N ALA A 253 11.21 5.42 -12.98
CA ALA A 253 11.33 3.97 -13.08
C ALA A 253 9.98 3.36 -13.49
N SER A 254 10.02 2.20 -14.14
CA SER A 254 8.84 1.53 -14.70
C SER A 254 8.81 0.03 -14.41
N GLY A 255 7.69 -0.62 -14.70
CA GLY A 255 7.52 -2.05 -14.47
C GLY A 255 7.27 -2.44 -13.02
N LEU A 256 6.91 -1.48 -12.16
CA LEU A 256 6.49 -1.63 -10.77
C LEU A 256 4.96 -1.65 -10.75
N ARG A 257 4.35 -2.83 -10.67
CA ARG A 257 2.89 -2.97 -10.85
C ARG A 257 2.06 -1.96 -10.03
N ASN A 258 2.23 -1.95 -8.71
CA ASN A 258 1.56 -1.02 -7.83
C ASN A 258 2.52 -0.56 -6.71
N PRO A 259 3.38 0.42 -6.99
CA PRO A 259 4.31 0.99 -6.00
C PRO A 259 3.53 1.89 -5.05
N VAL A 260 3.46 1.52 -3.76
CA VAL A 260 2.68 2.26 -2.76
C VAL A 260 3.58 2.85 -1.67
N GLY A 261 4.28 2.04 -0.90
CA GLY A 261 5.24 2.52 0.10
C GLY A 261 6.50 3.02 -0.58
N ILE A 262 6.86 4.28 -0.39
CA ILE A 262 8.08 4.88 -0.96
C ILE A 262 8.79 5.64 0.14
N ASP A 263 10.09 5.35 0.32
CA ASP A 263 10.92 6.09 1.27
C ASP A 263 12.41 6.03 0.88
N TRP A 264 13.19 6.96 1.39
CA TRP A 264 14.64 7.02 1.20
C TRP A 264 15.37 6.20 2.26
N ASN A 265 16.23 5.29 1.82
CA ASN A 265 17.12 4.59 2.75
C ASN A 265 18.15 5.57 3.29
N PRO A 266 18.20 5.83 4.61
CA PRO A 266 19.08 6.85 5.19
C PRO A 266 20.57 6.48 5.11
N GLU A 267 20.90 5.18 5.04
CA GLU A 267 22.28 4.70 4.96
C GLU A 267 22.83 4.80 3.53
N SER A 268 22.04 4.44 2.51
CA SER A 268 22.51 4.39 1.12
C SER A 268 22.09 5.59 0.27
N GLY A 269 21.13 6.41 0.74
CA GLY A 269 20.52 7.49 -0.03
C GLY A 269 19.72 7.02 -1.24
N GLN A 270 19.44 5.71 -1.36
CA GLN A 270 18.64 5.16 -2.46
C GLN A 270 17.15 5.24 -2.15
N LEU A 271 16.35 5.52 -3.17
CA LEU A 271 14.89 5.42 -3.11
C LEU A 271 14.49 3.94 -3.05
N TRP A 272 13.63 3.58 -2.11
CA TRP A 272 13.06 2.25 -1.97
C TRP A 272 11.54 2.28 -2.13
N VAL A 273 10.99 1.15 -2.58
CA VAL A 273 9.57 1.02 -2.80
C VAL A 273 9.05 -0.34 -2.35
N ALA A 274 7.86 -0.36 -1.73
CA ALA A 274 7.06 -1.57 -1.55
C ALA A 274 6.05 -1.67 -2.71
N VAL A 275 6.04 -2.81 -3.38
CA VAL A 275 5.22 -3.07 -4.56
C VAL A 275 4.24 -4.20 -4.27
N ASN A 276 2.96 -3.89 -4.43
CA ASN A 276 1.90 -4.87 -4.42
C ASN A 276 1.78 -5.52 -5.81
N GLU A 277 2.03 -6.82 -5.86
CA GLU A 277 2.16 -7.58 -7.12
C GLU A 277 0.83 -8.14 -7.63
N ARG A 278 0.91 -8.84 -8.76
CA ARG A 278 -0.25 -9.33 -9.53
C ARG A 278 -0.90 -10.55 -8.91
N ASP A 279 -2.13 -10.75 -9.30
CA ASP A 279 -3.04 -11.75 -8.80
C ASP A 279 -3.38 -12.80 -9.88
N GLU A 280 -4.19 -13.79 -9.51
CA GLU A 280 -4.86 -14.74 -10.42
C GLU A 280 -3.93 -15.78 -11.09
N ILE A 281 -2.78 -16.08 -10.49
CA ILE A 281 -1.87 -17.18 -10.91
C ILE A 281 -1.51 -18.14 -9.77
N GLY A 282 -2.38 -18.22 -8.78
CA GLY A 282 -2.29 -19.15 -7.66
C GLY A 282 -2.08 -18.44 -6.32
N SER A 283 -2.33 -19.17 -5.24
CA SER A 283 -2.19 -18.66 -3.86
C SER A 283 -0.73 -18.39 -3.46
N ASP A 284 0.25 -19.00 -4.12
CA ASP A 284 1.68 -18.86 -3.82
C ASP A 284 2.39 -17.84 -4.71
N LEU A 285 1.69 -17.22 -5.68
CA LEU A 285 2.22 -16.25 -6.64
C LEU A 285 1.29 -15.05 -6.82
N VAL A 286 1.82 -13.85 -6.91
CA VAL A 286 3.23 -13.44 -6.90
C VAL A 286 3.52 -12.85 -5.52
N PRO A 287 4.73 -13.04 -4.96
CA PRO A 287 5.07 -12.33 -3.73
C PRO A 287 5.14 -10.82 -3.99
N ASP A 288 4.54 -10.04 -3.10
CA ASP A 288 4.86 -8.63 -2.97
C ASP A 288 6.35 -8.48 -2.69
N TYR A 289 6.92 -7.32 -2.98
CA TYR A 289 8.34 -7.12 -2.75
C TYR A 289 8.66 -5.68 -2.35
N MET A 290 9.83 -5.49 -1.76
CA MET A 290 10.49 -4.19 -1.67
C MET A 290 11.80 -4.21 -2.44
N THR A 291 12.15 -3.06 -3.02
CA THR A 291 13.35 -2.95 -3.84
C THR A 291 13.87 -1.53 -3.89
N SER A 292 15.19 -1.40 -4.05
CA SER A 292 15.82 -0.13 -4.39
C SER A 292 15.49 0.26 -5.82
N VAL A 293 15.20 1.54 -6.05
CA VAL A 293 14.77 2.04 -7.35
C VAL A 293 15.89 2.81 -8.03
N ARG A 294 16.17 2.47 -9.29
CA ARG A 294 17.22 3.09 -10.10
C ARG A 294 16.61 3.98 -11.18
N PRO A 295 17.21 5.16 -11.47
CA PRO A 295 16.80 5.97 -12.61
C PRO A 295 16.81 5.16 -13.91
N GLY A 296 15.73 5.20 -14.68
CA GLY A 296 15.57 4.42 -15.92
C GLY A 296 15.37 2.92 -15.72
N GLY A 297 15.26 2.44 -14.45
CA GLY A 297 15.09 1.03 -14.14
C GLY A 297 13.75 0.49 -14.61
N PHE A 298 13.75 -0.79 -15.07
CA PHE A 298 12.55 -1.53 -15.45
C PHE A 298 12.44 -2.80 -14.59
N TYR A 299 11.29 -3.02 -13.92
CA TYR A 299 11.10 -4.07 -12.92
C TYR A 299 10.15 -5.19 -13.36
N GLY A 300 9.82 -5.26 -14.66
CA GLY A 300 9.22 -6.42 -15.31
C GLY A 300 7.75 -6.30 -15.70
N TRP A 301 6.90 -5.66 -14.88
CA TRP A 301 5.48 -5.54 -15.21
C TRP A 301 5.25 -4.77 -16.51
N PRO A 302 4.37 -5.20 -17.43
CA PRO A 302 3.47 -6.33 -17.31
C PRO A 302 4.05 -7.68 -17.76
N TRP A 303 5.15 -7.71 -18.52
CA TRP A 303 5.64 -8.90 -19.27
C TRP A 303 6.31 -9.97 -18.41
N SER A 304 6.80 -9.60 -17.24
CA SER A 304 7.41 -10.52 -16.27
C SER A 304 7.09 -10.10 -14.83
N TYR A 305 7.33 -10.98 -13.89
CA TYR A 305 7.22 -10.74 -12.46
C TYR A 305 8.47 -11.22 -11.74
N TYR A 306 8.73 -10.66 -10.59
CA TYR A 306 9.89 -10.92 -9.73
C TYR A 306 11.20 -11.02 -10.53
N GLY A 307 11.45 -10.02 -11.37
CA GLY A 307 12.54 -9.98 -12.35
C GLY A 307 12.12 -10.59 -13.69
N GLN A 308 12.79 -11.66 -14.11
CA GLN A 308 12.67 -12.19 -15.47
C GLN A 308 11.74 -13.40 -15.62
N VAL A 309 10.87 -13.67 -14.63
CA VAL A 309 9.87 -14.74 -14.74
C VAL A 309 8.74 -14.29 -15.66
N VAL A 310 8.63 -14.89 -16.84
CA VAL A 310 7.70 -14.46 -17.89
C VAL A 310 6.23 -14.63 -17.48
N ASP A 311 5.42 -13.59 -17.60
CA ASP A 311 3.96 -13.69 -17.53
C ASP A 311 3.38 -14.01 -18.91
N THR A 312 3.01 -15.26 -19.15
CA THR A 312 2.52 -15.74 -20.44
C THR A 312 1.13 -15.21 -20.82
N ARG A 313 0.42 -14.54 -19.89
CA ARG A 313 -0.90 -13.94 -20.13
C ARG A 313 -0.82 -12.67 -20.96
N VAL A 314 0.32 -11.96 -20.91
CA VAL A 314 0.47 -10.63 -21.53
C VAL A 314 0.80 -10.76 -23.01
N LYS A 315 0.09 -10.01 -23.84
CA LYS A 315 0.26 -9.99 -25.30
C LYS A 315 0.40 -8.55 -25.80
N PRO A 316 1.28 -8.28 -26.79
CA PRO A 316 2.25 -9.20 -27.36
C PRO A 316 3.38 -9.50 -26.37
N PRO A 317 4.06 -10.66 -26.46
CA PRO A 317 5.22 -10.96 -25.65
C PRO A 317 6.38 -10.01 -26.00
N ARG A 318 7.17 -9.62 -25.02
CA ARG A 318 8.31 -8.71 -25.16
C ARG A 318 9.55 -9.28 -24.48
N PRO A 319 10.20 -10.32 -25.07
CA PRO A 319 11.39 -10.93 -24.50
C PRO A 319 12.54 -9.93 -24.30
N ASP A 320 12.61 -8.90 -25.14
CA ASP A 320 13.55 -7.78 -25.03
C ASP A 320 13.35 -6.97 -23.72
N MET A 321 12.09 -6.79 -23.28
CA MET A 321 11.78 -6.12 -22.03
C MET A 321 12.01 -7.06 -20.83
N VAL A 322 11.64 -8.34 -20.96
CA VAL A 322 11.92 -9.33 -19.91
C VAL A 322 13.41 -9.42 -19.60
N ALA A 323 14.26 -9.40 -20.63
CA ALA A 323 15.71 -9.44 -20.46
C ALA A 323 16.29 -8.21 -19.72
N LYS A 324 15.59 -7.07 -19.72
CA LYS A 324 15.96 -5.84 -19.01
C LYS A 324 15.43 -5.79 -17.59
N ALA A 325 14.50 -6.68 -17.21
CA ALA A 325 13.83 -6.62 -15.94
C ALA A 325 14.80 -6.84 -14.77
N ILE A 326 14.83 -5.88 -13.86
CA ILE A 326 15.61 -5.92 -12.61
C ILE A 326 14.88 -6.83 -11.62
N LYS A 327 15.61 -7.78 -11.04
CA LYS A 327 15.08 -8.60 -9.95
C LYS A 327 14.95 -7.76 -8.68
N PRO A 328 13.81 -7.82 -7.98
CA PRO A 328 13.64 -7.15 -6.69
C PRO A 328 14.63 -7.62 -5.62
N ASP A 329 14.96 -6.72 -4.70
CA ASP A 329 15.93 -6.99 -3.63
C ASP A 329 15.38 -7.96 -2.56
N TYR A 330 14.06 -7.88 -2.24
CA TYR A 330 13.48 -8.66 -1.14
C TYR A 330 11.98 -8.91 -1.35
N ALA A 331 11.56 -10.17 -1.29
CA ALA A 331 10.15 -10.56 -1.32
C ALA A 331 9.50 -10.39 0.06
N LEU A 332 8.28 -9.88 0.08
CA LEU A 332 7.48 -9.60 1.28
C LEU A 332 6.41 -10.68 1.56
N GLY A 333 6.41 -11.73 0.73
CA GLY A 333 5.45 -12.84 0.80
C GLY A 333 4.29 -12.72 -0.19
N PRO A 334 3.68 -13.86 -0.60
CA PRO A 334 2.63 -13.89 -1.60
C PRO A 334 1.35 -13.24 -1.08
N HIS A 335 0.79 -12.32 -1.87
CA HIS A 335 -0.49 -11.65 -1.65
C HIS A 335 -0.64 -10.93 -0.30
N THR A 336 0.45 -10.46 0.30
CA THR A 336 0.39 -9.79 1.61
C THR A 336 -0.25 -8.41 1.55
N ALA A 337 -0.46 -7.87 0.35
CA ALA A 337 -0.87 -6.48 0.11
C ALA A 337 0.01 -5.50 0.88
N SER A 338 1.33 -5.59 0.66
CA SER A 338 2.32 -4.70 1.28
C SER A 338 2.20 -3.30 0.71
N LEU A 339 1.74 -2.35 1.53
CA LEU A 339 1.37 -0.99 1.09
C LEU A 339 2.28 0.08 1.70
N GLY A 340 2.34 0.22 3.02
CA GLY A 340 3.18 1.20 3.70
C GLY A 340 4.63 0.75 3.77
N LEU A 341 5.57 1.71 3.65
CA LEU A 341 7.00 1.51 3.90
C LEU A 341 7.56 2.77 4.52
N THR A 342 8.33 2.64 5.60
CA THR A 342 9.16 3.71 6.16
C THR A 342 10.42 3.11 6.77
N PHE A 343 11.57 3.77 6.57
CA PHE A 343 12.80 3.38 7.24
C PHE A 343 12.77 3.77 8.72
N ALA A 344 13.56 3.07 9.53
CA ALA A 344 13.62 3.25 10.97
C ALA A 344 14.43 4.50 11.38
N ASP A 345 14.62 5.47 10.48
CA ASP A 345 15.32 6.70 10.79
C ASP A 345 14.57 7.46 11.90
N GLY A 346 15.30 7.74 12.99
CA GLY A 346 14.72 8.35 14.20
C GLY A 346 13.87 7.42 15.08
N ALA A 347 13.64 6.16 14.72
CA ALA A 347 12.87 5.21 15.52
C ALA A 347 13.54 4.89 16.87
N ARG A 348 12.73 4.84 17.94
CA ARG A 348 13.18 4.53 19.32
C ARG A 348 12.44 3.31 19.87
N LEU A 349 12.44 2.21 19.09
CA LEU A 349 11.74 0.97 19.42
C LEU A 349 12.66 -0.13 19.99
N GLY A 350 13.89 0.22 20.27
CA GLY A 350 14.93 -0.70 20.76
C GLY A 350 15.84 -1.26 19.65
N PRO A 351 16.93 -1.94 20.03
CA PRO A 351 18.02 -2.31 19.10
C PRO A 351 17.59 -3.25 17.98
N ALA A 352 16.57 -4.08 18.20
CA ALA A 352 16.04 -5.00 17.17
C ALA A 352 15.39 -4.27 15.97
N PHE A 353 15.00 -3.00 16.15
CA PHE A 353 14.29 -2.17 15.17
C PHE A 353 15.09 -0.91 14.79
N ALA A 354 16.39 -0.87 15.04
CA ALA A 354 17.21 0.32 14.87
C ALA A 354 17.62 0.59 13.41
N ASN A 355 17.85 -0.46 12.62
CA ASN A 355 18.31 -0.32 11.22
C ASN A 355 17.50 -1.25 10.32
N GLY A 356 16.65 -0.68 9.49
CA GLY A 356 15.75 -1.41 8.59
C GLY A 356 14.53 -0.61 8.21
N ALA A 357 13.50 -1.31 7.70
CA ALA A 357 12.28 -0.70 7.23
C ALA A 357 11.04 -1.39 7.83
N PHE A 358 10.06 -0.60 8.26
CA PHE A 358 8.72 -1.05 8.63
C PHE A 358 7.84 -1.13 7.40
N VAL A 359 7.06 -2.22 7.30
CA VAL A 359 6.13 -2.44 6.19
C VAL A 359 4.75 -2.78 6.73
N GLY A 360 3.74 -2.00 6.31
CA GLY A 360 2.34 -2.29 6.58
C GLY A 360 1.79 -3.27 5.55
N GLN A 361 1.35 -4.44 6.00
CA GLN A 361 0.74 -5.49 5.17
C GLN A 361 -0.77 -5.52 5.39
N HIS A 362 -1.50 -4.99 4.40
CA HIS A 362 -2.96 -4.82 4.46
C HIS A 362 -3.73 -6.15 4.50
N GLY A 363 -3.14 -7.21 3.97
CA GLY A 363 -3.67 -8.56 3.98
C GLY A 363 -4.37 -8.98 2.69
N SER A 364 -4.26 -10.27 2.40
CA SER A 364 -4.73 -10.88 1.15
C SER A 364 -6.25 -10.89 1.02
N TRP A 365 -6.71 -10.92 -0.22
CA TRP A 365 -8.09 -11.19 -0.60
C TRP A 365 -8.24 -12.47 -1.44
N ASN A 366 -7.13 -12.99 -1.96
CA ASN A 366 -7.05 -14.05 -2.96
C ASN A 366 -6.02 -15.14 -2.62
N ARG A 367 -5.73 -15.35 -1.35
CA ARG A 367 -4.86 -16.44 -0.86
C ARG A 367 -5.56 -17.28 0.21
N ASN A 368 -5.39 -18.58 0.16
CA ASN A 368 -5.89 -19.50 1.15
C ASN A 368 -4.75 -20.42 1.67
N PRO A 369 -4.38 -20.38 2.96
CA PRO A 369 -4.89 -19.46 4.00
C PRO A 369 -4.45 -18.01 3.78
N PRO A 370 -5.11 -17.02 4.40
CA PRO A 370 -4.77 -15.60 4.26
C PRO A 370 -3.33 -15.29 4.67
N SER A 371 -2.75 -14.23 4.07
CA SER A 371 -1.41 -13.70 4.38
C SER A 371 -1.46 -12.19 4.65
N GLY A 372 -0.42 -11.64 5.28
CA GLY A 372 -0.38 -10.24 5.68
C GLY A 372 -1.16 -9.97 6.97
N TYR A 373 -1.97 -8.89 7.01
CA TYR A 373 -2.73 -8.43 8.19
C TYR A 373 -1.83 -8.16 9.39
N LYS A 374 -0.70 -7.50 9.17
CA LYS A 374 0.30 -7.21 10.19
C LYS A 374 1.23 -6.09 9.78
N VAL A 375 2.03 -5.62 10.70
CA VAL A 375 3.18 -4.77 10.42
C VAL A 375 4.43 -5.58 10.68
N ILE A 376 5.34 -5.59 9.72
CA ILE A 376 6.63 -6.28 9.81
C ILE A 376 7.78 -5.27 9.75
N PHE A 377 8.93 -5.68 10.26
CA PHE A 377 10.20 -4.98 10.14
C PHE A 377 11.17 -5.85 9.34
N ILE A 378 11.82 -5.27 8.34
CA ILE A 378 12.88 -5.91 7.57
C ILE A 378 14.21 -5.31 8.04
N PRO A 379 15.09 -6.09 8.69
CA PRO A 379 16.41 -5.62 9.10
C PRO A 379 17.28 -5.30 7.89
N PHE A 380 18.12 -4.26 8.02
CA PHE A 380 19.11 -3.85 7.01
C PHE A 380 20.53 -3.84 7.58
N ALA A 381 21.49 -4.05 6.70
CA ALA A 381 22.91 -3.86 6.98
C ALA A 381 23.61 -3.43 5.68
N GLY A 382 24.44 -2.38 5.72
CA GLY A 382 25.09 -1.85 4.53
C GLY A 382 24.12 -1.40 3.45
N GLY A 383 22.98 -0.81 3.84
CA GLY A 383 21.94 -0.33 2.94
C GLY A 383 21.14 -1.44 2.22
N ARG A 384 21.22 -2.70 2.68
CA ARG A 384 20.57 -3.87 2.08
C ARG A 384 19.77 -4.65 3.11
N PRO A 385 18.61 -5.25 2.69
CA PRO A 385 17.84 -6.10 3.58
C PRO A 385 18.59 -7.38 3.92
N VAL A 386 18.53 -7.80 5.20
CA VAL A 386 19.17 -9.00 5.73
C VAL A 386 18.21 -9.82 6.58
N GLY A 387 18.38 -11.14 6.56
CA GLY A 387 17.59 -12.04 7.41
C GLY A 387 16.08 -12.09 7.12
N PRO A 388 15.32 -12.76 7.98
CA PRO A 388 13.86 -12.86 7.89
C PRO A 388 13.18 -11.61 8.45
N PRO A 389 11.91 -11.35 8.06
CA PRO A 389 11.12 -10.28 8.66
C PRO A 389 10.82 -10.54 10.14
N ILE A 390 10.69 -9.46 10.91
CA ILE A 390 10.31 -9.48 12.33
C ILE A 390 8.88 -8.94 12.43
N ASP A 391 7.98 -9.66 13.08
CA ASP A 391 6.62 -9.17 13.34
C ASP A 391 6.66 -8.03 14.38
N VAL A 392 6.05 -6.87 14.04
CA VAL A 392 5.96 -5.67 14.89
C VAL A 392 4.58 -5.56 15.54
N LEU A 393 3.54 -5.67 14.74
CA LEU A 393 2.15 -5.73 15.18
C LEU A 393 1.42 -6.86 14.47
N THR A 394 0.69 -7.66 15.22
CA THR A 394 -0.13 -8.78 14.74
C THR A 394 -1.55 -8.72 15.30
N GLY A 395 -2.41 -9.69 14.97
CA GLY A 395 -3.76 -9.76 15.51
C GLY A 395 -4.82 -8.96 14.76
N PHE A 396 -4.48 -8.40 13.59
CA PHE A 396 -5.45 -7.70 12.73
C PHE A 396 -6.45 -8.64 12.04
N LEU A 397 -6.11 -9.92 11.94
CA LEU A 397 -6.99 -10.98 11.45
C LEU A 397 -7.27 -11.98 12.58
N ASN A 398 -8.55 -12.24 12.87
CA ASN A 398 -8.97 -13.20 13.87
C ASN A 398 -10.20 -13.99 13.39
N GLY A 399 -10.06 -15.33 13.28
CA GLY A 399 -11.16 -16.22 12.89
C GLY A 399 -11.80 -15.87 11.54
N GLY A 400 -11.01 -15.42 10.54
CA GLY A 400 -11.50 -15.00 9.22
C GLY A 400 -12.13 -13.60 9.19
N LYS A 401 -12.08 -12.85 10.31
CA LYS A 401 -12.55 -11.46 10.42
C LYS A 401 -11.35 -10.52 10.46
N ALA A 402 -11.37 -9.49 9.63
CA ALA A 402 -10.41 -8.41 9.69
C ALA A 402 -10.87 -7.39 10.74
N LEU A 403 -10.20 -7.35 11.89
CA LEU A 403 -10.42 -6.35 12.94
C LEU A 403 -9.82 -5.01 12.50
N GLY A 404 -8.76 -5.05 11.72
CA GLY A 404 -8.08 -3.90 11.15
C GLY A 404 -7.26 -4.33 9.93
N ARG A 405 -6.74 -3.35 9.20
CA ARG A 405 -5.83 -3.55 8.06
C ARG A 405 -4.77 -2.46 8.04
N PRO A 406 -3.50 -2.77 8.34
CA PRO A 406 -2.41 -1.80 8.30
C PRO A 406 -2.17 -1.27 6.89
N VAL A 407 -2.00 0.05 6.75
CA VAL A 407 -1.69 0.71 5.48
C VAL A 407 -0.41 1.54 5.61
N GLY A 408 -0.53 2.85 5.78
CA GLY A 408 0.60 3.76 5.95
C GLY A 408 1.29 3.55 7.29
N VAL A 409 2.60 3.66 7.29
CA VAL A 409 3.46 3.64 8.47
C VAL A 409 4.35 4.88 8.47
N ALA A 410 4.62 5.47 9.61
CA ALA A 410 5.49 6.64 9.75
C ALA A 410 6.16 6.66 11.13
N ILE A 411 7.35 7.25 11.22
CA ILE A 411 8.02 7.46 12.50
C ILE A 411 7.61 8.83 13.05
N ALA A 412 7.02 8.83 14.25
CA ALA A 412 6.69 10.03 14.97
C ALA A 412 7.96 10.75 15.47
N ARG A 413 7.86 12.04 15.76
CA ARG A 413 9.00 12.87 16.21
C ARG A 413 9.70 12.32 17.46
N ASP A 414 8.98 11.66 18.33
CA ASP A 414 9.51 11.04 19.55
C ASP A 414 10.09 9.64 19.33
N GLY A 415 10.07 9.15 18.08
CA GLY A 415 10.61 7.85 17.65
C GLY A 415 9.64 6.67 17.77
N ALA A 416 8.37 6.92 18.07
CA ALA A 416 7.34 5.88 18.00
C ALA A 416 6.94 5.58 16.54
N LEU A 417 6.48 4.37 16.28
CA LEU A 417 5.89 4.00 14.98
C LEU A 417 4.39 4.28 15.01
N LEU A 418 3.91 5.04 14.03
CA LEU A 418 2.49 5.24 13.76
C LEU A 418 2.03 4.33 12.63
N VAL A 419 0.83 3.76 12.76
CA VAL A 419 0.24 2.83 11.79
C VAL A 419 -1.19 3.24 11.49
N ALA A 420 -1.48 3.59 10.24
CA ALA A 420 -2.84 3.82 9.77
C ALA A 420 -3.57 2.47 9.59
N ASP A 421 -4.78 2.39 10.10
CA ASP A 421 -5.64 1.21 10.05
C ASP A 421 -6.99 1.61 9.46
N ASP A 422 -7.20 1.33 8.19
CA ASP A 422 -8.35 1.81 7.42
C ASP A 422 -9.67 1.10 7.77
N VAL A 423 -9.63 -0.17 8.17
CA VAL A 423 -10.78 -0.93 8.65
C VAL A 423 -11.06 -0.63 10.12
N GLY A 424 -10.01 -0.44 10.93
CA GLY A 424 -10.15 -0.05 12.32
C GLY A 424 -10.51 1.43 12.53
N ASN A 425 -10.49 2.25 11.47
CA ASN A 425 -10.77 3.70 11.51
C ASN A 425 -9.96 4.45 12.57
N ARG A 426 -8.64 4.11 12.65
CA ARG A 426 -7.74 4.69 13.66
C ARG A 426 -6.28 4.73 13.23
N VAL A 427 -5.51 5.44 14.00
CA VAL A 427 -4.04 5.37 13.94
C VAL A 427 -3.56 4.73 15.24
N TRP A 428 -2.75 3.68 15.10
CA TRP A 428 -2.08 3.03 16.20
C TRP A 428 -0.71 3.65 16.43
N ARG A 429 -0.30 3.75 17.70
CA ARG A 429 1.05 4.17 18.09
C ARG A 429 1.76 3.04 18.81
N VAL A 430 2.96 2.70 18.33
CA VAL A 430 3.84 1.67 18.89
C VAL A 430 5.07 2.34 19.46
N SER A 431 5.38 2.04 20.71
CA SER A 431 6.57 2.57 21.40
C SER A 431 7.26 1.49 22.22
N ALA A 432 8.52 1.67 22.58
CA ALA A 432 9.18 0.83 23.57
C ALA A 432 8.45 0.89 24.92
N ARG A 433 8.53 -0.21 25.68
CA ARG A 433 7.99 -0.28 27.07
C ARG A 433 8.86 0.48 28.04
#